data_824f128baaef6d227be1def003ecedfc
#
_entry.id   824f128baaef6d227be1def003ecedfc
#
_cell.length_a   1.000
_cell.length_b   1.000
_cell.length_c   1.000
_cell.angle_alpha   90.00
_cell.angle_beta   90.00
_cell.angle_gamma   90.00
#
_symmetry.space_group_name_H-M   'P 1'
#
loop_
_entity.id
_entity.type
_entity.pdbx_description
1 polymer ?
#
loop_
_entity_poly.entity_id
_entity_poly.type
_entity_poly.pdbx_seq_one_letter_code
_entity_poly.pdbx_strand_id
1 'polypeptide(L)'
;MFGAEFALGFYISYVIGYMHSDAISRVANAFYVLYSRDPHLGAIGFVWNPLPSLMELGLLVFYPIMPALATYGLAAVLMSSIFAALTSVLLYSSGRKLGLGAGMSLTIALLYSLNPFVFLFGANGLSDAPYIYFVMYTIIEFCFWLKSRSTGNLIFSAFALAMAFWTRYEAVPLGVALAVGVVIAVFWMHRNYHSPGPTLREKAYKVEATWILLLIPAVFSGLLWIFFNYIIMDNPFYFLNSEYSNVAQSGQLQSDQSFVELFNSPWLALKFIAGKTLWYSAPLFAVLLIRLFTKRLLQGGTLILLLIFISVPGLQFLLLMRESSFGWFRYFMYVFPITVAWLPYELSLVRDRGRKLAFAVVVLSMLITAGLLSYAMTDPNIAPDENNFINMAENEHFEEQALDRSVGAWIDNHLDDDTNILTDSYSAYNLLVSSQNLKRYVITSDYKFETALNDPPGKDIDYILIPKPLPSVPKSAINTLYPDMFEQGNDWATLYHDFDGKWRLYKIKKWIPPQS
;
A
#
# COMPACT_ATOMS: atom_id res chain seq x y z
N MET A 1 13.35 -16.74 -4.93
CA MET A 1 12.38 -15.91 -4.18
C MET A 1 11.02 -15.94 -4.86
N PHE A 2 10.86 -15.45 -6.09
CA PHE A 2 9.54 -15.40 -6.75
C PHE A 2 8.69 -16.67 -6.58
N GLY A 3 9.24 -17.85 -6.94
CA GLY A 3 8.48 -19.10 -6.83
C GLY A 3 8.03 -19.45 -5.41
N ALA A 4 8.81 -19.12 -4.38
CA ALA A 4 8.47 -19.39 -2.99
C ALA A 4 7.40 -18.43 -2.46
N GLU A 5 7.52 -17.13 -2.74
CA GLU A 5 6.55 -16.10 -2.36
C GLU A 5 5.22 -16.31 -3.09
N PHE A 6 5.28 -16.58 -4.41
CA PHE A 6 4.09 -16.92 -5.18
C PHE A 6 3.41 -18.20 -4.70
N ALA A 7 4.16 -19.25 -4.37
CA ALA A 7 3.59 -20.50 -3.85
C ALA A 7 2.88 -20.28 -2.50
N LEU A 8 3.46 -19.46 -1.59
CA LEU A 8 2.80 -19.11 -0.35
C LEU A 8 1.52 -18.28 -0.61
N GLY A 9 1.60 -17.26 -1.45
CA GLY A 9 0.46 -16.42 -1.78
C GLY A 9 -0.65 -17.20 -2.50
N PHE A 10 -0.29 -18.09 -3.43
CA PHE A 10 -1.23 -19.01 -4.07
C PHE A 10 -1.92 -19.93 -3.04
N TYR A 11 -1.16 -20.50 -2.12
CA TYR A 11 -1.71 -21.35 -1.07
C TYR A 11 -2.72 -20.59 -0.20
N ILE A 12 -2.35 -19.38 0.27
CA ILE A 12 -3.23 -18.56 1.13
C ILE A 12 -4.47 -18.10 0.37
N SER A 13 -4.29 -17.54 -0.84
CA SER A 13 -5.40 -16.92 -1.55
C SER A 13 -6.30 -17.91 -2.30
N TYR A 14 -5.71 -18.92 -2.96
CA TYR A 14 -6.46 -19.86 -3.79
C TYR A 14 -6.87 -21.13 -3.05
N VAL A 15 -5.94 -21.75 -2.27
CA VAL A 15 -6.22 -23.02 -1.59
C VAL A 15 -7.01 -22.78 -0.30
N ILE A 16 -6.60 -21.81 0.52
CA ILE A 16 -7.31 -21.47 1.76
C ILE A 16 -8.50 -20.53 1.44
N GLY A 17 -8.34 -19.60 0.50
CA GLY A 17 -9.38 -18.67 0.08
C GLY A 17 -9.39 -17.37 0.91
N TYR A 18 -8.27 -16.96 1.53
CA TYR A 18 -8.14 -15.72 2.26
C TYR A 18 -7.23 -14.72 1.52
N MET A 19 -7.65 -13.47 1.46
CA MET A 19 -6.83 -12.37 0.97
C MET A 19 -7.12 -11.10 1.79
N HIS A 20 -6.10 -10.28 2.03
CA HIS A 20 -6.29 -8.99 2.71
C HIS A 20 -7.25 -8.10 1.91
N SER A 21 -8.18 -7.43 2.61
CA SER A 21 -9.22 -6.58 1.99
C SER A 21 -8.65 -5.52 1.05
N ASP A 22 -7.57 -4.83 1.44
CA ASP A 22 -6.91 -3.83 0.57
C ASP A 22 -6.33 -4.44 -0.71
N ALA A 23 -5.88 -5.70 -0.69
CA ALA A 23 -5.34 -6.36 -1.87
C ALA A 23 -6.46 -6.75 -2.84
N ILE A 24 -7.50 -7.44 -2.35
CA ILE A 24 -8.60 -7.87 -3.23
C ILE A 24 -9.44 -6.68 -3.74
N SER A 25 -9.61 -5.60 -2.98
CA SER A 25 -10.31 -4.41 -3.46
C SER A 25 -9.55 -3.67 -4.57
N ARG A 26 -8.20 -3.70 -4.57
CA ARG A 26 -7.40 -3.18 -5.72
C ARG A 26 -7.60 -4.04 -6.97
N VAL A 27 -7.62 -5.35 -6.82
CA VAL A 27 -7.95 -6.29 -7.91
C VAL A 27 -9.37 -6.00 -8.43
N ALA A 28 -10.34 -5.79 -7.54
CA ALA A 28 -11.71 -5.47 -7.90
C ALA A 28 -11.78 -4.17 -8.71
N ASN A 29 -11.12 -3.10 -8.27
CA ASN A 29 -11.06 -1.84 -9.01
C ASN A 29 -10.47 -2.02 -10.42
N ALA A 30 -9.39 -2.79 -10.56
CA ALA A 30 -8.83 -3.12 -11.86
C ALA A 30 -9.79 -3.99 -12.71
N PHE A 31 -10.49 -4.91 -12.07
CA PHE A 31 -11.47 -5.79 -12.72
C PHE A 31 -12.66 -5.01 -13.27
N TYR A 32 -13.15 -4.00 -12.54
CA TYR A 32 -14.27 -3.16 -13.00
C TYR A 32 -13.92 -2.37 -14.26
N VAL A 33 -12.68 -1.96 -14.44
CA VAL A 33 -12.23 -1.28 -15.68
C VAL A 33 -12.50 -2.09 -16.94
N LEU A 34 -12.42 -3.44 -16.87
CA LEU A 34 -12.58 -4.32 -18.03
C LEU A 34 -13.95 -5.00 -18.13
N TYR A 35 -14.55 -5.32 -16.97
CA TYR A 35 -15.64 -6.31 -16.91
C TYR A 35 -16.92 -5.77 -16.27
N SER A 36 -16.95 -4.53 -15.72
CA SER A 36 -18.17 -3.93 -15.19
C SER A 36 -19.24 -3.71 -16.29
N ARG A 37 -20.41 -3.28 -15.89
CA ARG A 37 -21.50 -2.90 -16.79
C ARG A 37 -21.07 -1.78 -17.73
N ASP A 38 -20.41 -0.75 -17.21
CA ASP A 38 -19.87 0.40 -17.93
C ASP A 38 -18.32 0.40 -17.87
N PRO A 39 -17.62 -0.42 -18.70
CA PRO A 39 -16.16 -0.53 -18.64
C PRO A 39 -15.47 0.79 -18.99
N HIS A 40 -14.71 1.37 -18.08
CA HIS A 40 -13.95 2.60 -18.28
C HIS A 40 -12.82 2.76 -17.28
N LEU A 41 -11.79 3.55 -17.61
CA LEU A 41 -10.62 3.69 -16.76
C LEU A 41 -10.92 4.35 -15.40
N GLY A 42 -11.96 5.17 -15.31
CA GLY A 42 -12.40 5.79 -14.06
C GLY A 42 -12.78 4.79 -12.97
N ALA A 43 -13.20 3.57 -13.34
CA ALA A 43 -13.53 2.49 -12.40
C ALA A 43 -12.33 1.97 -11.59
N ILE A 44 -11.08 2.35 -11.95
CA ILE A 44 -9.88 1.98 -11.20
C ILE A 44 -9.82 2.60 -9.79
N GLY A 45 -10.67 3.62 -9.54
CA GLY A 45 -10.72 4.36 -8.29
C GLY A 45 -9.68 5.48 -8.20
N PHE A 46 -10.04 6.56 -7.51
CA PHE A 46 -9.23 7.78 -7.39
C PHE A 46 -8.92 8.17 -5.94
N VAL A 47 -9.11 7.24 -5.01
CA VAL A 47 -8.71 7.39 -3.60
C VAL A 47 -7.28 6.93 -3.38
N TRP A 48 -6.95 5.76 -3.91
CA TRP A 48 -5.60 5.19 -3.83
C TRP A 48 -4.78 5.49 -5.08
N ASN A 49 -3.46 5.58 -4.90
CA ASN A 49 -2.56 5.70 -6.04
C ASN A 49 -2.72 4.51 -6.99
N PRO A 50 -2.82 4.73 -8.31
CA PRO A 50 -3.38 3.75 -9.23
C PRO A 50 -2.38 2.70 -9.73
N LEU A 51 -1.08 2.86 -9.52
CA LEU A 51 -0.07 1.99 -10.16
C LEU A 51 -0.24 0.51 -9.81
N PRO A 52 -0.54 0.09 -8.55
CA PRO A 52 -0.79 -1.33 -8.27
C PRO A 52 -1.96 -1.88 -9.07
N SER A 53 -3.11 -1.20 -9.06
CA SER A 53 -4.29 -1.63 -9.84
C SER A 53 -4.04 -1.60 -11.35
N LEU A 54 -3.22 -0.67 -11.88
CA LEU A 54 -2.82 -0.66 -13.29
C LEU A 54 -1.94 -1.86 -13.67
N MET A 55 -1.07 -2.31 -12.76
CA MET A 55 -0.28 -3.53 -12.98
C MET A 55 -1.18 -4.77 -12.96
N GLU A 56 -2.10 -4.83 -12.02
CA GLU A 56 -3.10 -5.90 -11.91
C GLU A 56 -4.03 -5.93 -13.13
N LEU A 57 -4.43 -4.75 -13.66
CA LEU A 57 -5.22 -4.61 -14.89
C LEU A 57 -4.57 -5.34 -16.06
N GLY A 58 -3.24 -5.21 -16.22
CA GLY A 58 -2.49 -5.92 -17.25
C GLY A 58 -2.57 -7.45 -17.12
N LEU A 59 -2.63 -7.97 -15.90
CA LEU A 59 -2.79 -9.40 -15.62
C LEU A 59 -4.26 -9.86 -15.80
N LEU A 60 -5.21 -9.01 -15.45
CA LEU A 60 -6.64 -9.31 -15.55
C LEU A 60 -7.16 -9.42 -16.99
N VAL A 61 -6.40 -8.97 -18.00
CA VAL A 61 -6.69 -9.29 -19.41
C VAL A 61 -6.80 -10.80 -19.62
N PHE A 62 -6.11 -11.61 -18.82
CA PHE A 62 -6.16 -13.07 -18.88
C PHE A 62 -7.28 -13.69 -18.03
N TYR A 63 -8.15 -12.89 -17.40
CA TYR A 63 -9.28 -13.39 -16.60
C TYR A 63 -10.16 -14.41 -17.32
N PRO A 64 -10.53 -14.25 -18.61
CA PRO A 64 -11.38 -15.24 -19.29
C PRO A 64 -10.78 -16.64 -19.38
N ILE A 65 -9.44 -16.74 -19.29
CA ILE A 65 -8.70 -18.02 -19.30
C ILE A 65 -8.46 -18.52 -17.87
N MET A 66 -8.24 -17.59 -16.93
CA MET A 66 -7.91 -17.88 -15.54
C MET A 66 -8.73 -16.98 -14.58
N PRO A 67 -10.00 -17.32 -14.30
CA PRO A 67 -10.86 -16.50 -13.43
C PRO A 67 -10.28 -16.27 -12.03
N ALA A 68 -9.46 -17.18 -11.51
CA ALA A 68 -8.80 -17.06 -10.23
C ALA A 68 -7.90 -15.80 -10.09
N LEU A 69 -7.52 -15.17 -11.20
CA LEU A 69 -6.80 -13.88 -11.18
C LEU A 69 -7.62 -12.79 -10.49
N ALA A 70 -8.94 -12.77 -10.69
CA ALA A 70 -9.85 -11.85 -10.00
C ALA A 70 -10.44 -12.50 -8.73
N THR A 71 -11.13 -13.64 -8.86
CA THR A 71 -11.93 -14.28 -7.80
C THR A 71 -11.14 -14.56 -6.51
N TYR A 72 -9.87 -14.94 -6.65
CA TYR A 72 -8.95 -15.21 -5.55
C TYR A 72 -7.79 -14.20 -5.48
N GLY A 73 -7.85 -13.11 -6.25
CA GLY A 73 -6.84 -12.06 -6.23
C GLY A 73 -5.44 -12.49 -6.67
N LEU A 74 -5.29 -13.58 -7.45
CA LEU A 74 -3.97 -14.06 -7.89
C LEU A 74 -3.21 -13.02 -8.72
N ALA A 75 -3.89 -12.05 -9.35
CA ALA A 75 -3.24 -10.94 -10.02
C ALA A 75 -2.38 -10.10 -9.06
N ALA A 76 -2.91 -9.81 -7.86
CA ALA A 76 -2.17 -9.08 -6.83
C ALA A 76 -1.04 -9.91 -6.22
N VAL A 77 -1.24 -11.24 -6.02
CA VAL A 77 -0.18 -12.16 -5.56
C VAL A 77 0.97 -12.20 -6.56
N LEU A 78 0.68 -12.28 -7.86
CA LEU A 78 1.71 -12.22 -8.91
C LEU A 78 2.48 -10.90 -8.86
N MET A 79 1.78 -9.77 -8.77
CA MET A 79 2.39 -8.46 -8.67
C MET A 79 3.34 -8.38 -7.46
N SER A 80 2.86 -8.70 -6.26
CA SER A 80 3.66 -8.60 -5.03
C SER A 80 4.90 -9.49 -5.07
N SER A 81 4.75 -10.75 -5.53
CA SER A 81 5.86 -11.71 -5.62
C SER A 81 6.91 -11.32 -6.67
N ILE A 82 6.49 -10.73 -7.79
CA ILE A 82 7.44 -10.20 -8.79
C ILE A 82 8.27 -9.08 -8.18
N PHE A 83 7.65 -8.09 -7.52
CA PHE A 83 8.37 -6.96 -6.95
C PHE A 83 9.24 -7.33 -5.76
N ALA A 84 8.84 -8.30 -4.94
CA ALA A 84 9.68 -8.83 -3.87
C ALA A 84 10.92 -9.55 -4.42
N ALA A 85 10.77 -10.35 -5.47
CA ALA A 85 11.90 -10.96 -6.16
C ALA A 85 12.83 -9.93 -6.83
N LEU A 86 12.27 -8.90 -7.48
CA LEU A 86 13.05 -7.78 -8.04
C LEU A 86 13.82 -7.03 -6.96
N THR A 87 13.26 -6.86 -5.77
CA THR A 87 13.94 -6.27 -4.61
C THR A 87 15.14 -7.08 -4.18
N SER A 88 15.04 -8.42 -4.18
CA SER A 88 16.16 -9.33 -3.89
C SER A 88 17.32 -9.13 -4.90
N VAL A 89 16.99 -9.06 -6.20
CA VAL A 89 17.97 -8.84 -7.28
C VAL A 89 18.59 -7.44 -7.17
N LEU A 90 17.79 -6.43 -6.85
CA LEU A 90 18.23 -5.06 -6.66
C LEU A 90 19.27 -4.96 -5.53
N LEU A 91 19.00 -5.55 -4.37
CA LEU A 91 19.92 -5.59 -3.23
C LEU A 91 21.23 -6.30 -3.57
N TYR A 92 21.14 -7.49 -4.16
CA TYR A 92 22.34 -8.22 -4.60
C TYR A 92 23.19 -7.40 -5.56
N SER A 93 22.59 -6.85 -6.62
CA SER A 93 23.28 -6.07 -7.64
C SER A 93 23.88 -4.77 -7.08
N SER A 94 23.19 -4.11 -6.15
CA SER A 94 23.68 -2.90 -5.49
C SER A 94 24.97 -3.18 -4.69
N GLY A 95 25.00 -4.27 -3.94
CA GLY A 95 26.20 -4.71 -3.22
C GLY A 95 27.35 -4.98 -4.17
N ARG A 96 27.11 -5.69 -5.27
CA ARG A 96 28.13 -5.98 -6.31
C ARG A 96 28.68 -4.70 -6.96
N LYS A 97 27.80 -3.78 -7.35
CA LYS A 97 28.18 -2.48 -7.94
C LYS A 97 28.98 -1.60 -6.96
N LEU A 98 28.75 -1.72 -5.66
CA LEU A 98 29.48 -0.99 -4.63
C LEU A 98 30.81 -1.64 -4.23
N GLY A 99 31.15 -2.80 -4.81
CA GLY A 99 32.43 -3.50 -4.60
C GLY A 99 32.39 -4.48 -3.43
N LEU A 100 31.22 -4.89 -2.97
CA LEU A 100 31.11 -5.99 -2.00
C LEU A 100 31.32 -7.33 -2.68
N GLY A 101 31.91 -8.31 -1.97
CA GLY A 101 32.02 -9.68 -2.43
C GLY A 101 30.67 -10.32 -2.71
N ALA A 102 30.60 -11.30 -3.62
CA ALA A 102 29.35 -11.99 -3.97
C ALA A 102 28.65 -12.59 -2.75
N GLY A 103 29.41 -13.21 -1.83
CA GLY A 103 28.86 -13.78 -0.59
C GLY A 103 28.19 -12.73 0.30
N MET A 104 28.84 -11.58 0.56
CA MET A 104 28.23 -10.51 1.37
C MET A 104 26.97 -9.96 0.73
N SER A 105 26.99 -9.71 -0.59
CA SER A 105 25.82 -9.19 -1.31
C SER A 105 24.65 -10.17 -1.29
N LEU A 106 24.94 -11.47 -1.50
CA LEU A 106 23.93 -12.52 -1.46
C LEU A 106 23.35 -12.70 -0.05
N THR A 107 24.19 -12.67 0.99
CA THR A 107 23.72 -12.80 2.38
C THR A 107 22.79 -11.67 2.76
N ILE A 108 23.10 -10.40 2.41
CA ILE A 108 22.19 -9.26 2.69
C ILE A 108 20.87 -9.46 1.97
N ALA A 109 20.89 -9.81 0.68
CA ALA A 109 19.70 -10.03 -0.11
C ALA A 109 18.84 -11.16 0.46
N LEU A 110 19.44 -12.30 0.83
CA LEU A 110 18.72 -13.44 1.38
C LEU A 110 18.16 -13.16 2.78
N LEU A 111 18.92 -12.56 3.68
CA LEU A 111 18.45 -12.21 5.02
C LEU A 111 17.30 -11.20 5.00
N TYR A 112 17.30 -10.30 4.02
CA TYR A 112 16.19 -9.40 3.79
C TYR A 112 14.96 -10.15 3.28
N SER A 113 15.11 -10.89 2.18
CA SER A 113 13.99 -11.52 1.47
C SER A 113 13.41 -12.73 2.21
N LEU A 114 14.21 -13.41 3.05
CA LEU A 114 13.76 -14.51 3.90
C LEU A 114 13.31 -14.04 5.29
N ASN A 115 13.34 -12.74 5.59
CA ASN A 115 12.70 -12.23 6.78
C ASN A 115 11.20 -12.58 6.71
N PRO A 116 10.62 -13.29 7.70
CA PRO A 116 9.24 -13.80 7.61
C PRO A 116 8.20 -12.72 7.35
N PHE A 117 8.38 -11.54 7.93
CA PHE A 117 7.51 -10.40 7.70
C PHE A 117 7.60 -9.90 6.24
N VAL A 118 8.82 -9.68 5.73
CA VAL A 118 9.04 -9.25 4.33
C VAL A 118 8.53 -10.30 3.35
N PHE A 119 8.77 -11.58 3.65
CA PHE A 119 8.34 -12.71 2.84
C PHE A 119 6.80 -12.78 2.73
N LEU A 120 6.10 -12.54 3.84
CA LEU A 120 4.63 -12.44 3.84
C LEU A 120 4.15 -11.31 2.92
N PHE A 121 4.77 -10.11 3.00
CA PHE A 121 4.40 -8.98 2.14
C PHE A 121 4.77 -9.18 0.66
N GLY A 122 5.69 -10.08 0.36
CA GLY A 122 5.93 -10.57 -1.01
C GLY A 122 4.84 -11.51 -1.52
N ALA A 123 4.10 -12.17 -0.61
CA ALA A 123 3.11 -13.19 -0.92
C ALA A 123 1.64 -12.73 -0.83
N ASN A 124 1.34 -11.67 -0.08
CA ASN A 124 -0.02 -11.31 0.33
C ASN A 124 -0.81 -10.43 -0.66
N GLY A 125 -0.21 -10.04 -1.79
CA GLY A 125 -0.86 -9.25 -2.82
C GLY A 125 -1.01 -7.75 -2.51
N LEU A 126 -0.54 -7.27 -1.35
CA LEU A 126 -0.60 -5.85 -1.01
C LEU A 126 0.33 -4.98 -1.87
N SER A 127 0.00 -3.72 -2.01
CA SER A 127 0.80 -2.72 -2.72
C SER A 127 2.13 -2.37 -2.06
N ASP A 128 2.41 -2.97 -0.91
CA ASP A 128 3.63 -2.74 -0.13
C ASP A 128 4.88 -3.26 -0.85
N ALA A 129 4.83 -4.43 -1.48
CA ALA A 129 5.97 -4.98 -2.19
C ALA A 129 6.45 -4.11 -3.37
N PRO A 130 5.59 -3.65 -4.30
CA PRO A 130 6.01 -2.70 -5.33
C PRO A 130 6.48 -1.36 -4.76
N TYR A 131 5.84 -0.84 -3.71
CA TYR A 131 6.29 0.38 -3.04
C TYR A 131 7.69 0.23 -2.46
N ILE A 132 7.96 -0.83 -1.71
CA ILE A 132 9.27 -1.16 -1.15
C ILE A 132 10.34 -1.22 -2.26
N TYR A 133 10.04 -1.88 -3.37
CA TYR A 133 10.96 -1.95 -4.51
C TYR A 133 11.36 -0.55 -5.00
N PHE A 134 10.40 0.32 -5.26
CA PHE A 134 10.67 1.66 -5.77
C PHE A 134 11.35 2.55 -4.74
N VAL A 135 11.00 2.46 -3.46
CA VAL A 135 11.69 3.16 -2.37
C VAL A 135 13.14 2.72 -2.26
N MET A 136 13.39 1.42 -2.26
CA MET A 136 14.75 0.88 -2.18
C MET A 136 15.57 1.24 -3.41
N TYR A 137 14.98 1.20 -4.60
CA TYR A 137 15.63 1.63 -5.83
C TYR A 137 15.99 3.12 -5.78
N THR A 138 15.08 3.96 -5.32
CA THR A 138 15.31 5.39 -5.08
C THR A 138 16.53 5.62 -4.18
N ILE A 139 16.59 4.94 -3.03
CA ILE A 139 17.65 5.12 -2.03
C ILE A 139 18.98 4.57 -2.55
N ILE A 140 18.99 3.41 -3.19
CA ILE A 140 20.20 2.79 -3.75
C ILE A 140 20.81 3.69 -4.82
N GLU A 141 20.04 4.21 -5.76
CA GLU A 141 20.52 5.12 -6.79
C GLU A 141 20.95 6.46 -6.20
N PHE A 142 20.28 6.95 -5.18
CA PHE A 142 20.71 8.12 -4.41
C PHE A 142 22.07 7.86 -3.71
N CYS A 143 22.28 6.68 -3.14
CA CYS A 143 23.58 6.27 -2.58
C CYS A 143 24.68 6.19 -3.64
N PHE A 144 24.38 5.68 -4.84
CA PHE A 144 25.31 5.73 -5.97
C PHE A 144 25.65 7.17 -6.37
N TRP A 145 24.65 8.06 -6.41
CA TRP A 145 24.89 9.48 -6.63
C TRP A 145 25.75 10.11 -5.51
N LEU A 146 25.50 9.79 -4.25
CA LEU A 146 26.34 10.27 -3.14
C LEU A 146 27.82 9.87 -3.33
N LYS A 147 28.10 8.69 -3.90
CA LYS A 147 29.46 8.16 -4.12
C LYS A 147 30.09 8.68 -5.41
N SER A 148 29.36 8.68 -6.52
CA SER A 148 29.89 8.93 -7.87
C SER A 148 29.61 10.34 -8.41
N ARG A 149 28.58 11.01 -7.87
CA ARG A 149 28.01 12.26 -8.40
C ARG A 149 27.51 12.14 -9.85
N SER A 150 27.23 10.93 -10.30
CA SER A 150 26.69 10.68 -11.64
C SER A 150 25.24 11.18 -11.74
N THR A 151 24.97 12.00 -12.75
CA THR A 151 23.61 12.51 -13.06
C THR A 151 22.66 11.37 -13.41
N GLY A 152 23.14 10.31 -14.07
CA GLY A 152 22.33 9.13 -14.41
C GLY A 152 21.70 8.47 -13.18
N ASN A 153 22.48 8.28 -12.10
CA ASN A 153 21.96 7.70 -10.86
C ASN A 153 20.88 8.61 -10.22
N LEU A 154 21.06 9.92 -10.31
CA LEU A 154 20.06 10.88 -9.81
C LEU A 154 18.76 10.79 -10.61
N ILE A 155 18.85 10.66 -11.93
CA ILE A 155 17.66 10.49 -12.81
C ILE A 155 16.93 9.18 -12.49
N PHE A 156 17.66 8.06 -12.34
CA PHE A 156 17.03 6.79 -11.95
C PHE A 156 16.38 6.86 -10.56
N SER A 157 17.04 7.54 -9.59
CA SER A 157 16.44 7.81 -8.28
C SER A 157 15.13 8.62 -8.40
N ALA A 158 15.11 9.63 -9.27
CA ALA A 158 13.96 10.50 -9.51
C ALA A 158 12.75 9.75 -10.10
N PHE A 159 12.98 8.93 -11.12
CA PHE A 159 11.91 8.12 -11.71
C PHE A 159 11.41 7.04 -10.74
N ALA A 160 12.30 6.41 -9.98
CA ALA A 160 11.91 5.46 -8.94
C ALA A 160 11.05 6.14 -7.86
N LEU A 161 11.40 7.37 -7.44
CA LEU A 161 10.60 8.15 -6.50
C LEU A 161 9.21 8.48 -7.07
N ALA A 162 9.12 8.83 -8.35
CA ALA A 162 7.85 9.05 -9.02
C ALA A 162 7.00 7.78 -9.06
N MET A 163 7.59 6.62 -9.36
CA MET A 163 6.88 5.33 -9.34
C MET A 163 6.47 4.93 -7.92
N ALA A 164 7.30 5.23 -6.90
CA ALA A 164 6.91 5.07 -5.50
C ALA A 164 5.69 5.93 -5.17
N PHE A 165 5.64 7.19 -5.63
CA PHE A 165 4.46 8.06 -5.46
C PHE A 165 3.22 7.47 -6.15
N TRP A 166 3.31 6.99 -7.38
CA TRP A 166 2.19 6.33 -8.07
C TRP A 166 1.72 5.04 -7.38
N THR A 167 2.54 4.50 -6.48
CA THR A 167 2.19 3.32 -5.66
C THR A 167 1.54 3.71 -4.33
N ARG A 168 2.14 4.69 -3.60
CA ARG A 168 1.67 5.12 -2.27
C ARG A 168 2.10 6.55 -1.96
N TYR A 169 1.28 7.27 -1.20
CA TYR A 169 1.53 8.67 -0.80
C TYR A 169 2.72 8.84 0.15
N GLU A 170 3.15 7.78 0.84
CA GLU A 170 4.32 7.79 1.73
C GLU A 170 5.64 8.10 1.01
N ALA A 171 5.64 8.09 -0.32
CA ALA A 171 6.77 8.58 -1.12
C ALA A 171 7.02 10.11 -0.97
N VAL A 172 5.99 10.90 -0.63
CA VAL A 172 6.10 12.36 -0.50
C VAL A 172 7.09 12.76 0.60
N PRO A 173 6.97 12.31 1.87
CA PRO A 173 7.95 12.64 2.90
C PRO A 173 9.36 12.09 2.60
N LEU A 174 9.47 10.97 1.90
CA LEU A 174 10.77 10.48 1.41
C LEU A 174 11.39 11.47 0.42
N GLY A 175 10.61 11.99 -0.52
CA GLY A 175 11.05 13.02 -1.47
C GLY A 175 11.57 14.29 -0.76
N VAL A 176 10.87 14.74 0.27
CA VAL A 176 11.28 15.88 1.11
C VAL A 176 12.60 15.56 1.83
N ALA A 177 12.72 14.37 2.43
CA ALA A 177 13.95 13.94 3.11
C ALA A 177 15.15 13.90 2.15
N LEU A 178 14.96 13.40 0.92
CA LEU A 178 15.99 13.38 -0.11
C LEU A 178 16.36 14.79 -0.58
N ALA A 179 15.39 15.71 -0.71
CA ALA A 179 15.66 17.11 -1.05
C ALA A 179 16.56 17.79 -0.01
N VAL A 180 16.26 17.60 1.28
CA VAL A 180 17.14 18.07 2.37
C VAL A 180 18.48 17.35 2.34
N GLY A 181 18.47 16.05 2.05
CA GLY A 181 19.68 15.24 1.86
C GLY A 181 20.61 15.78 0.77
N VAL A 182 20.07 16.32 -0.33
CA VAL A 182 20.85 16.99 -1.38
C VAL A 182 21.55 18.22 -0.83
N VAL A 183 20.88 19.06 -0.04
CA VAL A 183 21.48 20.24 0.60
C VAL A 183 22.67 19.80 1.48
N ILE A 184 22.47 18.82 2.33
CA ILE A 184 23.53 18.28 3.21
C ILE A 184 24.68 17.73 2.38
N ALA A 185 24.39 16.99 1.30
CA ALA A 185 25.41 16.40 0.44
C ALA A 185 26.25 17.45 -0.30
N VAL A 186 25.65 18.58 -0.70
CA VAL A 186 26.35 19.67 -1.40
C VAL A 186 27.13 20.55 -0.44
N PHE A 187 26.58 20.86 0.71
CA PHE A 187 27.20 21.81 1.64
C PHE A 187 28.20 21.15 2.59
N TRP A 188 27.97 19.90 3.02
CA TRP A 188 28.76 19.26 4.09
C TRP A 188 29.66 18.10 3.63
N MET A 189 29.33 17.42 2.53
CA MET A 189 30.08 16.23 2.11
C MET A 189 31.24 16.53 1.13
N HIS A 190 31.42 17.80 0.68
CA HIS A 190 32.51 18.19 -0.24
C HIS A 190 33.45 19.19 0.46
N ARG A 191 34.51 18.66 1.04
CA ARG A 191 35.73 19.41 1.41
C ARG A 191 36.92 18.81 0.70
N ASN A 192 37.26 19.30 -0.52
CA ASN A 192 38.56 19.10 -1.07
C ASN A 192 39.50 20.14 -0.46
N TYR A 193 40.45 19.70 0.35
CA TYR A 193 41.42 20.57 1.06
C TYR A 193 42.45 21.24 0.15
N HIS A 194 42.44 20.98 -1.18
CA HIS A 194 43.52 21.37 -2.11
C HIS A 194 43.09 22.37 -3.20
N SER A 195 41.87 22.88 -3.18
CA SER A 195 41.41 23.92 -4.09
C SER A 195 40.47 24.88 -3.38
N PRO A 196 40.40 26.18 -3.80
CA PRO A 196 39.39 27.08 -3.28
C PRO A 196 38.01 26.42 -3.49
N GLY A 197 37.33 26.17 -2.37
CA GLY A 197 36.01 25.51 -2.40
C GLY A 197 34.98 26.31 -3.21
N PRO A 198 33.95 25.69 -3.74
CA PRO A 198 32.89 26.38 -4.48
C PRO A 198 32.26 27.48 -3.61
N THR A 199 31.96 28.62 -4.23
CA THR A 199 31.29 29.75 -3.60
C THR A 199 29.90 29.35 -3.12
N LEU A 200 29.32 30.11 -2.22
CA LEU A 200 27.96 29.89 -1.74
C LEU A 200 26.95 29.86 -2.90
N ARG A 201 27.14 30.75 -3.88
CA ARG A 201 26.30 30.83 -5.09
C ARG A 201 26.39 29.57 -5.95
N GLU A 202 27.59 29.07 -6.18
CA GLU A 202 27.80 27.80 -6.93
C GLU A 202 27.19 26.60 -6.22
N LYS A 203 27.26 26.56 -4.89
CA LYS A 203 26.58 25.52 -4.10
C LYS A 203 25.07 25.62 -4.23
N ALA A 204 24.50 26.82 -4.16
CA ALA A 204 23.07 27.05 -4.32
C ALA A 204 22.58 26.60 -5.71
N TYR A 205 23.27 27.00 -6.79
CA TYR A 205 22.96 26.52 -8.14
C TYR A 205 23.06 25.00 -8.29
N LYS A 206 24.04 24.38 -7.62
CA LYS A 206 24.18 22.93 -7.63
C LYS A 206 23.04 22.22 -6.91
N VAL A 207 22.55 22.77 -5.79
CA VAL A 207 21.36 22.27 -5.10
C VAL A 207 20.14 22.40 -5.99
N GLU A 208 19.90 23.58 -6.57
CA GLU A 208 18.78 23.87 -7.46
C GLU A 208 18.77 22.89 -8.66
N ALA A 209 19.87 22.76 -9.38
CA ALA A 209 19.97 21.84 -10.51
C ALA A 209 19.74 20.37 -10.09
N THR A 210 20.23 19.97 -8.91
CA THR A 210 20.02 18.62 -8.37
C THR A 210 18.57 18.39 -7.95
N TRP A 211 17.93 19.39 -7.34
CA TRP A 211 16.50 19.32 -7.00
C TRP A 211 15.62 19.22 -8.24
N ILE A 212 15.90 20.02 -9.26
CA ILE A 212 15.18 19.95 -10.54
C ILE A 212 15.23 18.50 -11.08
N LEU A 213 16.40 17.89 -11.14
CA LEU A 213 16.55 16.54 -11.66
C LEU A 213 15.88 15.48 -10.77
N LEU A 214 15.98 15.63 -9.44
CA LEU A 214 15.46 14.63 -8.49
C LEU A 214 13.94 14.70 -8.31
N LEU A 215 13.39 15.93 -8.25
CA LEU A 215 12.01 16.13 -7.78
C LEU A 215 11.00 16.30 -8.91
N ILE A 216 11.41 16.83 -10.09
CA ILE A 216 10.47 17.11 -11.19
C ILE A 216 9.61 15.89 -11.56
N PRO A 217 10.15 14.66 -11.74
CA PRO A 217 9.30 13.52 -12.07
C PRO A 217 8.22 13.24 -11.03
N ALA A 218 8.54 13.34 -9.73
CA ALA A 218 7.59 13.13 -8.65
C ALA A 218 6.56 14.29 -8.55
N VAL A 219 7.01 15.53 -8.67
CA VAL A 219 6.12 16.72 -8.68
C VAL A 219 5.16 16.67 -9.86
N PHE A 220 5.69 16.37 -11.06
CA PHE A 220 4.86 16.19 -12.26
C PHE A 220 3.83 15.08 -12.07
N SER A 221 4.22 13.95 -11.47
CA SER A 221 3.31 12.85 -11.14
C SER A 221 2.20 13.29 -10.19
N GLY A 222 2.53 14.10 -9.17
CA GLY A 222 1.55 14.67 -8.24
C GLY A 222 0.56 15.61 -8.93
N LEU A 223 1.06 16.50 -9.80
CA LEU A 223 0.21 17.39 -10.59
C LEU A 223 -0.68 16.63 -11.56
N LEU A 224 -0.14 15.60 -12.20
CA LEU A 224 -0.90 14.73 -13.10
C LEU A 224 -2.00 13.95 -12.35
N TRP A 225 -1.73 13.50 -11.12
CA TRP A 225 -2.72 12.84 -10.28
C TRP A 225 -3.86 13.79 -9.88
N ILE A 226 -3.56 15.02 -9.48
CA ILE A 226 -4.55 16.06 -9.21
C ILE A 226 -5.38 16.36 -10.46
N PHE A 227 -4.73 16.44 -11.62
CA PHE A 227 -5.41 16.69 -12.89
C PHE A 227 -6.36 15.54 -13.26
N PHE A 228 -5.96 14.28 -13.11
CA PHE A 228 -6.85 13.14 -13.37
C PHE A 228 -8.04 13.10 -12.40
N ASN A 229 -7.81 13.40 -11.11
CA ASN A 229 -8.91 13.54 -10.15
C ASN A 229 -9.89 14.63 -10.59
N TYR A 230 -9.39 15.75 -11.10
CA TYR A 230 -10.23 16.85 -11.58
C TYR A 230 -11.07 16.44 -12.79
N ILE A 231 -10.47 15.87 -13.84
CA ILE A 231 -11.18 15.59 -15.10
C ILE A 231 -12.10 14.37 -15.04
N ILE A 232 -11.85 13.42 -14.12
CA ILE A 232 -12.61 12.17 -14.03
C ILE A 232 -13.62 12.21 -12.88
N MET A 233 -13.24 12.79 -11.73
CA MET A 233 -14.08 12.84 -10.53
C MET A 233 -14.67 14.23 -10.26
N ASP A 234 -14.44 15.20 -11.17
CA ASP A 234 -14.86 16.62 -11.04
C ASP A 234 -14.38 17.29 -9.71
N ASN A 235 -13.37 16.69 -9.06
CA ASN A 235 -12.82 17.18 -7.80
C ASN A 235 -11.29 16.92 -7.78
N PRO A 236 -10.43 17.96 -7.84
CA PRO A 236 -8.98 17.78 -7.91
C PRO A 236 -8.39 17.11 -6.65
N PHE A 237 -9.11 17.11 -5.53
CA PHE A 237 -8.70 16.53 -4.25
C PHE A 237 -9.64 15.39 -3.79
N TYR A 238 -10.28 14.70 -4.73
CA TYR A 238 -11.17 13.58 -4.44
C TYR A 238 -10.52 12.53 -3.54
N PHE A 239 -9.23 12.24 -3.76
CA PHE A 239 -8.46 11.30 -2.93
C PHE A 239 -8.33 11.71 -1.45
N LEU A 240 -8.57 12.99 -1.10
CA LEU A 240 -8.55 13.48 0.28
C LEU A 240 -9.96 13.68 0.85
N ASN A 241 -10.92 14.07 0.01
CA ASN A 241 -12.22 14.60 0.45
C ASN A 241 -13.39 13.64 0.18
N SER A 242 -13.14 12.50 -0.49
CA SER A 242 -14.20 11.52 -0.77
C SER A 242 -14.66 10.79 0.50
N GLU A 243 -15.87 10.26 0.46
CA GLU A 243 -16.43 9.40 1.52
C GLU A 243 -15.58 8.14 1.77
N TYR A 244 -14.79 7.73 0.77
CA TYR A 244 -13.90 6.57 0.82
C TYR A 244 -12.45 6.93 1.18
N SER A 245 -12.16 8.21 1.43
CA SER A 245 -10.80 8.66 1.80
C SER A 245 -10.40 8.18 3.20
N ASN A 246 -9.09 8.09 3.45
CA ASN A 246 -8.59 7.78 4.80
C ASN A 246 -9.10 8.75 5.86
N VAL A 247 -9.34 10.01 5.52
CA VAL A 247 -9.87 11.02 6.43
C VAL A 247 -11.31 10.68 6.83
N ALA A 248 -12.15 10.27 5.87
CA ALA A 248 -13.52 9.87 6.15
C ALA A 248 -13.57 8.56 6.99
N GLN A 249 -12.71 7.60 6.66
CA GLN A 249 -12.63 6.34 7.40
C GLN A 249 -12.08 6.51 8.82
N SER A 250 -11.14 7.43 9.04
CA SER A 250 -10.53 7.65 10.36
C SER A 250 -11.47 8.32 11.37
N GLY A 251 -12.57 8.94 10.92
CA GLY A 251 -13.62 9.44 11.81
C GLY A 251 -14.15 8.39 12.79
N GLN A 252 -14.05 7.10 12.42
CA GLN A 252 -14.44 5.99 13.29
C GLN A 252 -13.50 5.78 14.48
N LEU A 253 -12.23 6.18 14.36
CA LEU A 253 -11.25 6.10 15.45
C LEU A 253 -11.61 7.02 16.63
N GLN A 254 -12.44 8.03 16.42
CA GLN A 254 -12.93 8.89 17.48
C GLN A 254 -13.86 8.16 18.47
N SER A 255 -14.40 7.01 18.10
CA SER A 255 -15.17 6.16 19.01
C SER A 255 -14.31 5.30 19.92
N ASP A 256 -13.02 5.13 19.62
CA ASP A 256 -12.07 4.37 20.43
C ASP A 256 -11.29 5.29 21.38
N GLN A 257 -11.54 5.16 22.68
CA GLN A 257 -10.94 6.01 23.71
C GLN A 257 -9.40 5.97 23.70
N SER A 258 -8.79 4.85 23.32
CA SER A 258 -7.33 4.72 23.23
C SER A 258 -6.73 5.60 22.13
N PHE A 259 -7.41 5.73 20.99
CA PHE A 259 -7.01 6.64 19.91
C PHE A 259 -7.27 8.10 20.28
N VAL A 260 -8.38 8.42 20.95
CA VAL A 260 -8.68 9.78 21.41
C VAL A 260 -7.58 10.29 22.34
N GLU A 261 -7.05 9.46 23.26
CA GLU A 261 -5.92 9.81 24.12
C GLU A 261 -4.64 10.10 23.30
N LEU A 262 -4.38 9.30 22.26
CA LEU A 262 -3.22 9.51 21.38
C LEU A 262 -3.34 10.82 20.57
N PHE A 263 -4.53 11.13 20.06
CA PHE A 263 -4.78 12.35 19.29
C PHE A 263 -4.58 13.61 20.14
N ASN A 264 -4.97 13.57 21.40
CA ASN A 264 -4.90 14.71 22.32
C ASN A 264 -3.53 14.89 22.98
N SER A 265 -2.58 13.94 22.84
CA SER A 265 -1.28 14.00 23.48
C SER A 265 -0.13 13.74 22.51
N PRO A 266 0.56 14.79 22.01
CA PRO A 266 1.73 14.62 21.14
C PRO A 266 2.82 13.71 21.75
N TRP A 267 2.94 13.68 23.08
CA TRP A 267 3.91 12.83 23.77
C TRP A 267 3.51 11.35 23.74
N LEU A 268 2.24 11.04 23.94
CA LEU A 268 1.73 9.66 23.83
C LEU A 268 1.84 9.19 22.38
N ALA A 269 1.47 10.02 21.42
CA ALA A 269 1.63 9.75 19.99
C ALA A 269 3.09 9.46 19.62
N LEU A 270 4.04 10.27 20.13
CA LEU A 270 5.46 10.04 19.89
C LEU A 270 5.94 8.71 20.49
N LYS A 271 5.51 8.38 21.71
CA LYS A 271 5.85 7.09 22.35
C LYS A 271 5.28 5.90 21.56
N PHE A 272 4.03 6.00 21.11
CA PHE A 272 3.37 4.98 20.31
C PHE A 272 4.13 4.72 19.00
N ILE A 273 4.44 5.79 18.27
CA ILE A 273 5.16 5.72 17.00
C ILE A 273 6.58 5.19 17.20
N ALA A 274 7.30 5.69 18.20
CA ALA A 274 8.64 5.20 18.50
C ALA A 274 8.62 3.72 18.89
N GLY A 275 7.65 3.29 19.71
CA GLY A 275 7.46 1.89 20.09
C GLY A 275 7.30 0.98 18.88
N LYS A 276 6.38 1.32 17.96
CA LYS A 276 6.17 0.53 16.72
C LYS A 276 7.38 0.59 15.77
N THR A 277 8.05 1.75 15.64
CA THR A 277 9.23 1.92 14.79
C THR A 277 10.42 1.08 15.27
N LEU A 278 10.59 0.92 16.59
CA LEU A 278 11.71 0.18 17.18
C LEU A 278 11.78 -1.28 16.74
N TRP A 279 10.67 -1.95 16.49
CA TRP A 279 10.62 -3.34 15.98
C TRP A 279 11.42 -3.53 14.69
N TYR A 280 11.53 -2.49 13.87
CA TYR A 280 12.16 -2.50 12.57
C TYR A 280 13.56 -1.86 12.56
N SER A 281 14.04 -1.33 13.70
CA SER A 281 15.16 -0.37 13.74
C SER A 281 16.54 -0.99 13.98
N ALA A 282 16.66 -2.31 14.21
CA ALA A 282 17.97 -2.91 14.52
C ALA A 282 19.04 -2.66 13.44
N PRO A 283 18.75 -2.68 12.11
CA PRO A 283 19.74 -2.34 11.09
C PRO A 283 20.20 -0.86 11.14
N LEU A 284 19.33 0.07 11.55
CA LEU A 284 19.73 1.47 11.76
C LEU A 284 20.75 1.56 12.89
N PHE A 285 20.47 0.90 14.04
CA PHE A 285 21.42 0.86 15.15
C PHE A 285 22.75 0.24 14.75
N ALA A 286 22.75 -0.81 13.90
CA ALA A 286 23.96 -1.40 13.35
C ALA A 286 24.75 -0.37 12.53
N VAL A 287 24.11 0.40 11.65
CA VAL A 287 24.77 1.46 10.88
C VAL A 287 25.35 2.53 11.79
N LEU A 288 24.57 3.00 12.78
CA LEU A 288 25.06 4.01 13.74
C LEU A 288 26.26 3.51 14.54
N LEU A 289 26.25 2.25 14.97
CA LEU A 289 27.36 1.60 15.67
C LEU A 289 28.60 1.51 14.76
N ILE A 290 28.46 1.07 13.52
CA ILE A 290 29.55 1.05 12.53
C ILE A 290 30.14 2.46 12.34
N ARG A 291 29.30 3.48 12.25
CA ARG A 291 29.73 4.88 12.09
C ARG A 291 30.42 5.41 13.33
N LEU A 292 29.98 5.02 14.52
CA LEU A 292 30.63 5.38 15.78
C LEU A 292 32.08 4.84 15.81
N PHE A 293 32.26 3.54 15.58
CA PHE A 293 33.60 2.92 15.58
C PHE A 293 34.50 3.37 14.42
N THR A 294 33.92 3.77 13.29
CA THR A 294 34.67 4.33 12.14
C THR A 294 34.85 5.84 12.22
N LYS A 295 34.45 6.49 13.31
CA LYS A 295 34.51 7.96 13.54
C LYS A 295 33.77 8.77 12.47
N ARG A 296 32.67 8.23 11.93
CA ARG A 296 31.84 8.88 10.88
C ARG A 296 30.45 9.27 11.36
N LEU A 297 30.16 9.10 12.67
CA LEU A 297 28.82 9.34 13.23
C LEU A 297 28.36 10.81 13.02
N LEU A 298 29.28 11.78 13.12
CA LEU A 298 28.97 13.21 12.97
C LEU A 298 29.13 13.71 11.50
N GLN A 299 29.17 12.82 10.52
CA GLN A 299 29.25 13.20 9.12
C GLN A 299 27.87 13.40 8.52
N GLY A 300 27.77 14.25 7.47
CA GLY A 300 26.51 14.55 6.78
C GLY A 300 25.73 13.32 6.29
N GLY A 301 26.42 12.23 5.95
CA GLY A 301 25.76 10.98 5.57
C GLY A 301 24.93 10.33 6.69
N THR A 302 25.24 10.56 7.97
CA THR A 302 24.41 10.11 9.09
C THR A 302 23.11 10.90 9.14
N LEU A 303 23.21 12.20 8.99
CA LEU A 303 22.03 13.07 9.01
C LEU A 303 21.10 12.77 7.83
N ILE A 304 21.65 12.50 6.63
CA ILE A 304 20.86 12.07 5.48
C ILE A 304 20.12 10.76 5.77
N LEU A 305 20.82 9.74 6.30
CA LEU A 305 20.18 8.47 6.65
C LEU A 305 19.07 8.65 7.68
N LEU A 306 19.30 9.44 8.73
CA LEU A 306 18.30 9.71 9.76
C LEU A 306 17.09 10.46 9.21
N LEU A 307 17.26 11.42 8.30
CA LEU A 307 16.16 12.13 7.65
C LEU A 307 15.31 11.18 6.80
N ILE A 308 15.95 10.32 6.01
CA ILE A 308 15.25 9.32 5.19
C ILE A 308 14.49 8.33 6.11
N PHE A 309 15.12 7.88 7.19
CA PHE A 309 14.49 6.98 8.16
C PHE A 309 13.29 7.63 8.85
N ILE A 310 13.44 8.88 9.34
CA ILE A 310 12.39 9.61 10.06
C ILE A 310 11.23 10.00 9.12
N SER A 311 11.42 10.00 7.81
CA SER A 311 10.33 10.34 6.86
C SER A 311 9.08 9.49 7.07
N VAL A 312 9.22 8.21 7.43
CA VAL A 312 8.10 7.29 7.70
C VAL A 312 7.43 7.57 9.05
N PRO A 313 8.12 7.44 10.21
CA PRO A 313 7.49 7.72 11.50
C PRO A 313 7.06 9.18 11.63
N GLY A 314 7.74 10.12 10.97
CA GLY A 314 7.35 11.53 10.94
C GLY A 314 6.02 11.76 10.20
N LEU A 315 5.80 11.08 9.08
CA LEU A 315 4.50 11.09 8.40
C LEU A 315 3.40 10.53 9.32
N GLN A 316 3.65 9.37 9.92
CA GLN A 316 2.67 8.74 10.82
C GLN A 316 2.34 9.63 12.02
N PHE A 317 3.33 10.37 12.55
CA PHE A 317 3.10 11.36 13.58
C PHE A 317 2.17 12.49 13.11
N LEU A 318 2.42 13.05 11.92
CA LEU A 318 1.58 14.11 11.36
C LEU A 318 0.16 13.62 11.08
N LEU A 319 0.00 12.40 10.55
CA LEU A 319 -1.31 11.81 10.30
C LEU A 319 -2.06 11.51 11.60
N LEU A 320 -1.37 11.01 12.62
CA LEU A 320 -1.97 10.74 13.93
C LEU A 320 -2.44 12.05 14.61
N MET A 321 -1.64 13.13 14.53
CA MET A 321 -2.03 14.45 15.05
C MET A 321 -3.18 15.10 14.24
N ARG A 322 -3.47 14.60 13.05
CA ARG A 322 -4.63 15.00 12.24
C ARG A 322 -5.78 13.99 12.30
N GLU A 323 -5.74 13.06 13.24
CA GLU A 323 -6.77 12.02 13.44
C GLU A 323 -7.01 11.18 12.17
N SER A 324 -6.00 11.01 11.32
CA SER A 324 -6.10 10.36 10.01
C SER A 324 -5.17 9.16 9.83
N SER A 325 -4.72 8.53 10.92
CA SER A 325 -3.92 7.30 10.89
C SER A 325 -4.47 6.25 11.84
N PHE A 326 -4.62 5.03 11.34
CA PHE A 326 -4.93 3.85 12.15
C PHE A 326 -3.70 3.33 12.93
N GLY A 327 -2.51 3.84 12.66
CA GLY A 327 -1.28 3.42 13.33
C GLY A 327 -0.99 1.92 13.19
N TRP A 328 -1.43 1.26 12.12
CA TRP A 328 -1.19 -0.17 11.90
C TRP A 328 0.29 -0.49 11.89
N PHE A 329 0.64 -1.70 12.37
CA PHE A 329 2.03 -2.11 12.52
C PHE A 329 2.80 -2.05 11.18
N ARG A 330 2.18 -2.47 10.09
CA ARG A 330 2.74 -2.42 8.73
C ARG A 330 3.12 -1.01 8.25
N TYR A 331 2.50 0.06 8.74
CA TYR A 331 2.85 1.41 8.31
C TYR A 331 4.26 1.84 8.72
N PHE A 332 4.83 1.20 9.72
CA PHE A 332 6.18 1.46 10.22
C PHE A 332 7.24 0.57 9.55
N MET A 333 6.84 -0.46 8.81
CA MET A 333 7.76 -1.44 8.24
C MET A 333 8.77 -0.83 7.26
N TYR A 334 8.40 0.27 6.57
CA TYR A 334 9.23 0.85 5.52
C TYR A 334 10.59 1.37 6.01
N VAL A 335 10.75 1.65 7.31
CA VAL A 335 12.06 2.02 7.87
C VAL A 335 13.07 0.89 7.76
N PHE A 336 12.63 -0.37 7.75
CA PHE A 336 13.50 -1.53 7.57
C PHE A 336 14.09 -1.61 6.15
N PRO A 337 13.31 -1.71 5.05
CA PRO A 337 13.86 -1.69 3.69
C PRO A 337 14.64 -0.41 3.37
N ILE A 338 14.23 0.76 3.88
CA ILE A 338 14.98 2.01 3.78
C ILE A 338 16.40 1.85 4.32
N THR A 339 16.54 1.29 5.50
CA THR A 339 17.84 1.09 6.13
C THR A 339 18.64 0.01 5.41
N VAL A 340 17.99 -1.10 5.01
CA VAL A 340 18.65 -2.19 4.28
C VAL A 340 19.16 -1.72 2.91
N ALA A 341 18.43 -0.85 2.21
CA ALA A 341 18.90 -0.24 0.96
C ALA A 341 20.22 0.56 1.11
N TRP A 342 20.43 1.14 2.30
CA TRP A 342 21.63 1.88 2.65
C TRP A 342 22.83 0.99 3.00
N LEU A 343 22.62 -0.25 3.47
CA LEU A 343 23.67 -1.13 4.00
C LEU A 343 24.83 -1.39 3.01
N PRO A 344 24.58 -1.68 1.71
CA PRO A 344 25.68 -1.88 0.76
C PRO A 344 26.59 -0.64 0.62
N TYR A 345 25.98 0.55 0.60
CA TYR A 345 26.71 1.81 0.58
C TYR A 345 27.56 1.99 1.84
N GLU A 346 26.97 1.76 3.03
CA GLU A 346 27.68 1.88 4.31
C GLU A 346 28.89 0.94 4.38
N LEU A 347 28.72 -0.34 4.04
CA LEU A 347 29.78 -1.33 4.03
C LEU A 347 30.88 -1.00 3.02
N SER A 348 30.54 -0.37 1.89
CA SER A 348 31.52 0.07 0.88
C SER A 348 32.45 1.20 1.37
N LEU A 349 32.03 1.93 2.39
CA LEU A 349 32.81 3.01 3.01
C LEU A 349 33.74 2.52 4.13
N VAL A 350 33.57 1.28 4.59
CA VAL A 350 34.41 0.67 5.63
C VAL A 350 35.67 0.09 4.99
N ARG A 351 36.84 0.37 5.60
CA ARG A 351 38.14 -0.20 5.15
C ARG A 351 38.12 -1.73 5.23
N ASP A 352 38.85 -2.41 4.35
CA ASP A 352 38.83 -3.88 4.22
C ASP A 352 39.07 -4.62 5.54
N ARG A 353 39.99 -4.14 6.37
CA ARG A 353 40.29 -4.74 7.69
C ARG A 353 39.11 -4.75 8.65
N GLY A 354 38.26 -3.73 8.60
CA GLY A 354 37.03 -3.61 9.46
C GLY A 354 35.77 -4.13 8.82
N ARG A 355 35.77 -4.36 7.49
CA ARG A 355 34.54 -4.68 6.72
C ARG A 355 33.92 -6.00 7.16
N LYS A 356 34.72 -7.02 7.47
CA LYS A 356 34.20 -8.32 7.96
C LYS A 356 33.44 -8.16 9.29
N LEU A 357 33.98 -7.36 10.22
CA LEU A 357 33.31 -7.09 11.50
C LEU A 357 32.03 -6.26 11.30
N ALA A 358 32.10 -5.21 10.49
CA ALA A 358 30.91 -4.41 10.15
C ALA A 358 29.82 -5.26 9.49
N PHE A 359 30.21 -6.17 8.60
CA PHE A 359 29.28 -7.12 7.98
C PHE A 359 28.66 -8.07 9.00
N ALA A 360 29.43 -8.61 9.97
CA ALA A 360 28.88 -9.44 11.03
C ALA A 360 27.86 -8.69 11.90
N VAL A 361 28.10 -7.41 12.20
CA VAL A 361 27.13 -6.54 12.92
C VAL A 361 25.85 -6.35 12.11
N VAL A 362 25.98 -6.15 10.78
CA VAL A 362 24.81 -6.07 9.87
C VAL A 362 24.03 -7.38 9.87
N VAL A 363 24.69 -8.52 9.70
CA VAL A 363 24.04 -9.85 9.71
C VAL A 363 23.30 -10.06 11.01
N LEU A 364 23.95 -9.78 12.16
CA LEU A 364 23.31 -9.93 13.47
C LEU A 364 22.08 -9.04 13.61
N SER A 365 22.14 -7.79 13.18
CA SER A 365 20.99 -6.88 13.23
C SER A 365 19.81 -7.35 12.36
N MET A 366 20.08 -7.92 11.19
CA MET A 366 19.03 -8.47 10.33
C MET A 366 18.39 -9.73 10.94
N LEU A 367 19.19 -10.60 11.58
CA LEU A 367 18.68 -11.77 12.29
C LEU A 367 17.84 -11.37 13.52
N ILE A 368 18.29 -10.35 14.28
CA ILE A 368 17.50 -9.78 15.38
C ILE A 368 16.16 -9.25 14.85
N THR A 369 16.17 -8.47 13.75
CA THR A 369 14.93 -7.97 13.14
C THR A 369 14.02 -9.13 12.70
N ALA A 370 14.56 -10.18 12.11
CA ALA A 370 13.77 -11.35 11.72
C ALA A 370 13.11 -12.02 12.93
N GLY A 371 13.84 -12.21 14.02
CA GLY A 371 13.30 -12.77 15.26
C GLY A 371 12.22 -11.89 15.89
N LEU A 372 12.47 -10.58 15.99
CA LEU A 372 11.51 -9.62 16.54
C LEU A 372 10.21 -9.58 15.72
N LEU A 373 10.32 -9.49 14.40
CA LEU A 373 9.15 -9.43 13.52
C LEU A 373 8.39 -10.77 13.48
N SER A 374 9.10 -11.91 13.53
CA SER A 374 8.44 -13.22 13.67
C SER A 374 7.62 -13.31 14.96
N TYR A 375 8.17 -12.80 16.07
CA TYR A 375 7.42 -12.75 17.33
C TYR A 375 6.22 -11.80 17.22
N ALA A 376 6.41 -10.59 16.66
CA ALA A 376 5.32 -9.61 16.52
C ALA A 376 4.13 -10.17 15.72
N MET A 377 4.39 -10.94 14.66
CA MET A 377 3.35 -11.55 13.82
C MET A 377 2.50 -12.60 14.57
N THR A 378 3.02 -13.19 15.65
CA THR A 378 2.27 -14.17 16.45
C THR A 378 1.38 -13.53 17.52
N ASP A 379 1.51 -12.22 17.76
CA ASP A 379 0.74 -11.49 18.78
C ASP A 379 -0.27 -10.54 18.09
N PRO A 380 -1.59 -10.82 18.19
CA PRO A 380 -2.62 -9.99 17.57
C PRO A 380 -2.69 -8.56 18.15
N ASN A 381 -2.14 -8.32 19.35
CA ASN A 381 -2.08 -6.98 19.94
C ASN A 381 -0.95 -6.11 19.34
N ILE A 382 0.07 -6.75 18.75
CA ILE A 382 1.21 -6.05 18.13
C ILE A 382 0.97 -5.86 16.64
N ALA A 383 0.63 -6.94 15.95
CA ALA A 383 0.52 -7.02 14.49
C ALA A 383 -0.76 -7.76 14.06
N PRO A 384 -1.96 -7.19 14.30
CA PRO A 384 -3.23 -7.87 14.04
C PRO A 384 -3.41 -8.27 12.58
N ASP A 385 -3.06 -7.40 11.62
CA ASP A 385 -3.21 -7.69 10.19
C ASP A 385 -2.35 -8.88 9.76
N GLU A 386 -1.10 -8.93 10.25
CA GLU A 386 -0.16 -10.00 9.93
C GLU A 386 -0.51 -11.30 10.66
N ASN A 387 -1.07 -11.20 11.87
CA ASN A 387 -1.53 -12.34 12.64
C ASN A 387 -2.69 -13.06 11.93
N ASN A 388 -3.55 -12.34 11.25
CA ASN A 388 -4.65 -12.90 10.44
C ASN A 388 -4.18 -13.89 9.36
N PHE A 389 -2.94 -13.74 8.87
CA PHE A 389 -2.35 -14.69 7.92
C PHE A 389 -1.77 -15.95 8.58
N ILE A 390 -1.52 -15.91 9.89
CA ILE A 390 -0.95 -17.05 10.65
C ILE A 390 -2.06 -17.82 11.34
N ASN A 391 -2.98 -17.14 12.02
CA ASN A 391 -4.08 -17.72 12.78
C ASN A 391 -5.40 -17.64 11.99
N MET A 392 -5.40 -18.17 10.77
CA MET A 392 -6.57 -18.09 9.87
C MET A 392 -7.84 -18.74 10.45
N ALA A 393 -7.70 -19.75 11.32
CA ALA A 393 -8.84 -20.41 11.98
C ALA A 393 -9.61 -19.48 12.95
N GLU A 394 -8.96 -18.43 13.47
CA GLU A 394 -9.56 -17.44 14.37
C GLU A 394 -9.87 -16.11 13.64
N ASN A 395 -9.68 -16.08 12.31
CA ASN A 395 -9.86 -14.90 11.50
C ASN A 395 -11.30 -14.77 10.99
N GLU A 396 -12.07 -13.87 11.58
CA GLU A 396 -13.46 -13.59 11.16
C GLU A 396 -13.56 -13.19 9.67
N HIS A 397 -12.57 -12.50 9.13
CA HIS A 397 -12.54 -12.08 7.72
C HIS A 397 -12.45 -13.26 6.74
N PHE A 398 -11.91 -14.40 7.17
CA PHE A 398 -11.91 -15.60 6.35
C PHE A 398 -13.33 -16.13 6.10
N GLU A 399 -14.15 -16.21 7.16
CA GLU A 399 -15.56 -16.63 7.06
C GLU A 399 -16.39 -15.63 6.25
N GLU A 400 -16.14 -14.33 6.42
CA GLU A 400 -16.79 -13.28 5.64
C GLU A 400 -16.51 -13.41 4.14
N GLN A 401 -15.26 -13.61 3.75
CA GLN A 401 -14.90 -13.77 2.35
C GLN A 401 -15.46 -15.07 1.73
N ALA A 402 -15.53 -16.14 2.51
CA ALA A 402 -16.16 -17.38 2.07
C ALA A 402 -17.67 -17.20 1.84
N LEU A 403 -18.33 -16.47 2.73
CA LEU A 403 -19.75 -16.12 2.59
C LEU A 403 -19.98 -15.23 1.35
N ASP A 404 -19.19 -14.19 1.15
CA ASP A 404 -19.30 -13.30 -0.02
C ASP A 404 -19.24 -14.08 -1.33
N ARG A 405 -18.27 -15.00 -1.45
CA ARG A 405 -18.18 -15.87 -2.62
C ARG A 405 -19.40 -16.78 -2.77
N SER A 406 -19.94 -17.28 -1.67
CA SER A 406 -21.15 -18.11 -1.69
C SER A 406 -22.40 -17.31 -2.11
N VAL A 407 -22.51 -16.05 -1.69
CA VAL A 407 -23.58 -15.12 -2.11
C VAL A 407 -23.50 -14.84 -3.61
N GLY A 408 -22.31 -14.55 -4.13
CA GLY A 408 -22.11 -14.37 -5.57
C GLY A 408 -22.54 -15.61 -6.37
N ALA A 409 -22.05 -16.79 -5.96
CA ALA A 409 -22.43 -18.05 -6.59
C ALA A 409 -23.92 -18.37 -6.48
N TRP A 410 -24.56 -18.06 -5.35
CA TRP A 410 -26.00 -18.24 -5.19
C TRP A 410 -26.79 -17.35 -6.17
N ILE A 411 -26.41 -16.08 -6.27
CA ILE A 411 -27.03 -15.12 -7.19
C ILE A 411 -26.89 -15.60 -8.65
N ASP A 412 -25.69 -16.05 -9.05
CA ASP A 412 -25.43 -16.54 -10.40
C ASP A 412 -26.27 -17.80 -10.75
N ASN A 413 -26.62 -18.63 -9.75
CA ASN A 413 -27.39 -19.86 -9.97
C ASN A 413 -28.91 -19.71 -9.82
N HIS A 414 -29.41 -18.62 -9.19
CA HIS A 414 -30.83 -18.50 -8.87
C HIS A 414 -31.53 -17.31 -9.53
N LEU A 415 -30.78 -16.37 -10.07
CA LEU A 415 -31.36 -15.23 -10.78
C LEU A 415 -31.00 -15.28 -12.27
N ASP A 416 -31.92 -14.81 -13.11
CA ASP A 416 -31.74 -14.75 -14.56
C ASP A 416 -30.60 -13.76 -14.90
N ASP A 417 -29.90 -14.02 -16.00
CA ASP A 417 -28.72 -13.24 -16.44
C ASP A 417 -29.01 -11.78 -16.76
N ASP A 418 -30.22 -11.45 -17.14
CA ASP A 418 -30.71 -10.10 -17.45
C ASP A 418 -31.19 -9.30 -16.23
N THR A 419 -31.13 -9.89 -15.03
CA THR A 419 -31.53 -9.24 -13.78
C THR A 419 -30.59 -8.09 -13.43
N ASN A 420 -31.13 -6.92 -13.06
CA ASN A 420 -30.39 -5.75 -12.63
C ASN A 420 -30.33 -5.67 -11.09
N ILE A 421 -29.14 -5.73 -10.52
CA ILE A 421 -28.91 -5.73 -9.06
C ILE A 421 -28.11 -4.47 -8.69
N LEU A 422 -28.70 -3.59 -7.87
CA LEU A 422 -28.01 -2.44 -7.32
C LEU A 422 -27.19 -2.86 -6.09
N THR A 423 -25.91 -2.55 -6.05
CA THR A 423 -25.04 -2.76 -4.88
C THR A 423 -23.88 -1.77 -4.84
N ASP A 424 -23.34 -1.53 -3.65
CA ASP A 424 -22.15 -0.67 -3.48
C ASP A 424 -20.88 -1.49 -3.59
N SER A 425 -20.02 -1.15 -4.57
CA SER A 425 -18.75 -1.84 -4.79
C SER A 425 -17.76 -1.70 -3.63
N TYR A 426 -17.89 -0.69 -2.77
CA TYR A 426 -17.05 -0.52 -1.59
C TYR A 426 -17.21 -1.67 -0.58
N SER A 427 -18.44 -2.15 -0.37
CA SER A 427 -18.73 -3.26 0.54
C SER A 427 -18.78 -4.62 -0.17
N ALA A 428 -19.14 -4.65 -1.47
CA ALA A 428 -19.38 -5.87 -2.23
C ALA A 428 -18.20 -6.35 -3.09
N TYR A 429 -17.01 -5.72 -2.99
CA TYR A 429 -15.87 -5.98 -3.89
C TYR A 429 -15.52 -7.47 -4.00
N ASN A 430 -15.51 -8.21 -2.89
CA ASN A 430 -15.15 -9.63 -2.89
C ASN A 430 -16.23 -10.52 -3.54
N LEU A 431 -17.50 -10.18 -3.31
CA LEU A 431 -18.65 -10.81 -3.97
C LEU A 431 -18.60 -10.55 -5.48
N LEU A 432 -18.38 -9.30 -5.88
CA LEU A 432 -18.41 -8.87 -7.28
C LEU A 432 -17.30 -9.54 -8.12
N VAL A 433 -16.06 -9.68 -7.60
CA VAL A 433 -14.99 -10.39 -8.32
C VAL A 433 -15.22 -11.91 -8.38
N SER A 434 -16.16 -12.42 -7.59
CA SER A 434 -16.52 -13.84 -7.55
C SER A 434 -17.70 -14.18 -8.45
N SER A 435 -18.50 -13.19 -8.88
CA SER A 435 -19.64 -13.40 -9.79
C SER A 435 -19.18 -13.67 -11.22
N GLN A 436 -19.86 -14.60 -11.89
CA GLN A 436 -19.61 -14.95 -13.30
C GLN A 436 -20.17 -13.90 -14.28
N ASN A 437 -21.19 -13.13 -13.86
CA ASN A 437 -21.82 -12.08 -14.66
C ASN A 437 -21.83 -10.74 -13.92
N LEU A 438 -20.69 -10.04 -13.94
CA LEU A 438 -20.57 -8.72 -13.29
C LEU A 438 -21.51 -7.67 -13.92
N LYS A 439 -21.90 -7.82 -15.19
CA LYS A 439 -22.74 -6.84 -15.92
C LYS A 439 -24.16 -6.74 -15.38
N ARG A 440 -24.64 -7.73 -14.59
CA ARG A 440 -25.94 -7.64 -13.91
C ARG A 440 -25.94 -6.64 -12.77
N TYR A 441 -24.77 -6.32 -12.21
CA TYR A 441 -24.68 -5.39 -11.09
C TYR A 441 -24.57 -3.95 -11.60
N VAL A 442 -25.29 -3.05 -10.95
CA VAL A 442 -25.12 -1.60 -11.06
C VAL A 442 -24.32 -1.19 -9.83
N ILE A 443 -23.06 -0.80 -10.04
CA ILE A 443 -22.09 -0.57 -8.99
C ILE A 443 -21.62 0.89 -8.94
N THR A 444 -21.01 1.29 -7.85
CA THR A 444 -20.61 2.68 -7.56
C THR A 444 -19.79 3.35 -8.68
N SER A 445 -19.02 2.58 -9.46
CA SER A 445 -18.28 3.12 -10.60
C SER A 445 -19.11 3.31 -11.88
N ASP A 446 -20.32 2.75 -11.98
CA ASP A 446 -21.15 2.87 -13.19
C ASP A 446 -21.81 4.24 -13.29
N TYR A 447 -21.94 4.78 -14.50
CA TYR A 447 -22.52 6.11 -14.75
C TYR A 447 -23.96 6.28 -14.26
N LYS A 448 -24.71 5.19 -14.16
CA LYS A 448 -26.09 5.20 -13.72
C LYS A 448 -26.28 4.93 -12.23
N PHE A 449 -25.21 4.66 -11.50
CA PHE A 449 -25.30 4.27 -10.09
C PHE A 449 -26.06 5.28 -9.23
N GLU A 450 -25.68 6.55 -9.26
CA GLU A 450 -26.31 7.61 -8.48
C GLU A 450 -27.80 7.78 -8.80
N THR A 451 -28.15 7.70 -10.09
CA THR A 451 -29.55 7.81 -10.51
C THR A 451 -30.37 6.58 -10.12
N ALA A 452 -29.78 5.40 -10.17
CA ALA A 452 -30.39 4.16 -9.73
C ALA A 452 -30.51 4.08 -8.19
N LEU A 453 -29.51 4.61 -7.48
CA LEU A 453 -29.52 4.69 -6.02
C LEU A 453 -30.65 5.59 -5.50
N ASN A 454 -30.86 6.76 -6.16
CA ASN A 454 -31.88 7.73 -5.73
C ASN A 454 -33.31 7.33 -6.11
N ASP A 455 -33.51 6.51 -7.14
CA ASP A 455 -34.82 6.05 -7.59
C ASP A 455 -34.75 4.61 -8.14
N PRO A 456 -34.52 3.59 -7.29
CA PRO A 456 -34.41 2.22 -7.76
C PRO A 456 -35.64 1.69 -8.51
N PRO A 457 -36.91 1.99 -8.07
CA PRO A 457 -38.08 1.50 -8.81
C PRO A 457 -38.25 2.11 -10.20
N GLY A 458 -37.80 3.35 -10.41
CA GLY A 458 -37.92 4.07 -11.69
C GLY A 458 -36.75 3.84 -12.65
N LYS A 459 -35.70 3.11 -12.26
CA LYS A 459 -34.45 2.96 -13.00
C LYS A 459 -34.12 1.53 -13.44
N ASP A 460 -35.15 0.71 -13.62
CA ASP A 460 -35.00 -0.68 -14.09
C ASP A 460 -34.07 -1.54 -13.23
N ILE A 461 -34.13 -1.34 -11.91
CA ILE A 461 -33.47 -2.19 -10.93
C ILE A 461 -34.48 -3.26 -10.46
N ASP A 462 -34.08 -4.53 -10.48
CA ASP A 462 -34.91 -5.64 -10.04
C ASP A 462 -34.67 -5.99 -8.59
N TYR A 463 -33.40 -5.88 -8.14
CA TYR A 463 -33.01 -6.20 -6.77
C TYR A 463 -32.01 -5.17 -6.22
N ILE A 464 -31.99 -5.06 -4.88
CA ILE A 464 -30.94 -4.39 -4.12
C ILE A 464 -30.26 -5.41 -3.24
N LEU A 465 -28.94 -5.50 -3.34
CA LEU A 465 -28.09 -6.29 -2.47
C LEU A 465 -27.41 -5.38 -1.46
N ILE A 466 -27.70 -5.55 -0.19
CA ILE A 466 -27.28 -4.64 0.89
C ILE A 466 -26.55 -5.41 1.99
N PRO A 467 -25.36 -4.95 2.45
CA PRO A 467 -24.68 -5.53 3.60
C PRO A 467 -25.28 -5.06 4.91
N LYS A 468 -25.11 -5.86 5.97
CA LYS A 468 -25.45 -5.44 7.33
C LYS A 468 -24.59 -4.24 7.73
N PRO A 469 -25.20 -3.11 8.16
CA PRO A 469 -24.43 -1.97 8.64
C PRO A 469 -23.75 -2.32 9.97
N LEU A 470 -22.43 -2.14 10.05
CA LEU A 470 -21.62 -2.33 11.25
C LEU A 470 -21.16 -0.98 11.78
N PRO A 471 -21.15 -0.76 13.12
CA PRO A 471 -20.69 0.51 13.70
C PRO A 471 -19.20 0.82 13.43
N SER A 472 -18.40 -0.22 13.25
CA SER A 472 -16.94 -0.15 13.06
C SER A 472 -16.50 -0.04 11.59
N VAL A 473 -17.43 -0.01 10.64
CA VAL A 473 -17.13 0.02 9.20
C VAL A 473 -17.91 1.18 8.56
N PRO A 474 -17.32 1.92 7.59
CA PRO A 474 -18.07 2.92 6.83
C PRO A 474 -19.31 2.32 6.21
N LYS A 475 -20.42 3.05 6.31
CA LYS A 475 -21.68 2.61 5.70
C LYS A 475 -21.55 2.60 4.18
N SER A 476 -22.15 1.60 3.53
CA SER A 476 -22.33 1.61 2.08
C SER A 476 -23.19 2.81 1.65
N ALA A 477 -23.10 3.24 0.40
CA ALA A 477 -23.93 4.30 -0.15
C ALA A 477 -25.44 3.97 0.02
N ILE A 478 -25.81 2.70 -0.13
CA ILE A 478 -27.20 2.24 0.07
C ILE A 478 -27.61 2.38 1.55
N ASN A 479 -26.77 1.93 2.50
CA ASN A 479 -27.03 2.07 3.93
C ASN A 479 -27.03 3.53 4.41
N THR A 480 -26.37 4.41 3.70
CA THR A 480 -26.35 5.85 3.99
C THR A 480 -27.64 6.51 3.56
N LEU A 481 -28.11 6.20 2.34
CA LEU A 481 -29.36 6.77 1.81
C LEU A 481 -30.61 6.12 2.41
N TYR A 482 -30.55 4.82 2.67
CA TYR A 482 -31.67 4.02 3.22
C TYR A 482 -31.25 3.32 4.52
N PRO A 483 -31.10 4.07 5.65
CA PRO A 483 -30.50 3.54 6.89
C PRO A 483 -31.26 2.39 7.53
N ASP A 484 -32.58 2.35 7.37
CA ASP A 484 -33.45 1.32 7.97
C ASP A 484 -33.72 0.14 7.03
N MET A 485 -33.25 0.21 5.76
CA MET A 485 -33.59 -0.76 4.73
C MET A 485 -33.11 -2.18 5.08
N PHE A 486 -31.95 -2.32 5.70
CA PHE A 486 -31.45 -3.64 6.07
C PHE A 486 -32.38 -4.35 7.04
N GLU A 487 -32.94 -3.65 8.05
CA GLU A 487 -33.77 -4.28 9.09
C GLU A 487 -35.26 -4.30 8.72
N GLN A 488 -35.78 -3.23 8.14
CA GLN A 488 -37.22 -3.01 7.95
C GLN A 488 -37.66 -3.15 6.48
N GLY A 489 -36.70 -3.17 5.53
CA GLY A 489 -37.06 -3.07 4.11
C GLY A 489 -37.52 -1.66 3.73
N ASN A 490 -38.34 -1.59 2.67
CA ASN A 490 -38.96 -0.34 2.20
C ASN A 490 -40.31 -0.66 1.55
N ASP A 491 -41.21 0.33 1.46
CA ASP A 491 -42.55 0.15 0.87
C ASP A 491 -42.50 -0.37 -0.59
N TRP A 492 -41.45 0.02 -1.33
CA TRP A 492 -41.20 -0.38 -2.70
C TRP A 492 -40.28 -1.60 -2.84
N ALA A 493 -39.79 -2.20 -1.74
CA ALA A 493 -38.90 -3.35 -1.76
C ALA A 493 -39.31 -4.40 -0.73
N THR A 494 -39.23 -5.67 -1.11
CA THR A 494 -39.57 -6.80 -0.20
C THR A 494 -38.35 -7.70 -0.08
N LEU A 495 -38.06 -8.19 1.13
CA LEU A 495 -37.01 -9.14 1.37
C LEU A 495 -37.24 -10.40 0.51
N TYR A 496 -36.28 -10.73 -0.34
CA TYR A 496 -36.29 -11.89 -1.21
C TYR A 496 -35.47 -13.03 -0.63
N HIS A 497 -34.24 -12.72 -0.15
CA HIS A 497 -33.36 -13.69 0.47
C HIS A 497 -32.47 -13.05 1.55
N ASP A 498 -32.24 -13.79 2.65
CA ASP A 498 -31.33 -13.40 3.72
C ASP A 498 -30.14 -14.37 3.74
N PHE A 499 -28.93 -13.85 3.64
CA PHE A 499 -27.69 -14.60 3.68
C PHE A 499 -27.06 -14.47 5.06
N ASP A 500 -27.45 -15.35 5.98
CA ASP A 500 -26.92 -15.47 7.34
C ASP A 500 -26.93 -14.14 8.14
N GLY A 501 -27.89 -13.25 7.83
CA GLY A 501 -27.99 -11.94 8.47
C GLY A 501 -26.82 -10.99 8.17
N LYS A 502 -25.93 -11.33 7.23
CA LYS A 502 -24.82 -10.48 6.80
C LYS A 502 -25.13 -9.75 5.51
N TRP A 503 -25.83 -10.39 4.57
CA TRP A 503 -26.31 -9.79 3.33
C TRP A 503 -27.80 -10.02 3.19
N ARG A 504 -28.51 -9.05 2.67
CA ARG A 504 -29.93 -9.17 2.31
C ARG A 504 -30.16 -8.74 0.88
N LEU A 505 -30.93 -9.57 0.16
CA LEU A 505 -31.36 -9.29 -1.21
C LEU A 505 -32.83 -8.89 -1.16
N TYR A 506 -33.12 -7.66 -1.57
CA TYR A 506 -34.47 -7.13 -1.65
C TYR A 506 -34.94 -7.07 -3.08
N LYS A 507 -36.13 -7.62 -3.36
CA LYS A 507 -36.80 -7.50 -4.65
C LYS A 507 -37.58 -6.21 -4.73
N ILE A 508 -37.40 -5.44 -5.81
CA ILE A 508 -38.10 -4.17 -6.04
C ILE A 508 -39.47 -4.44 -6.64
N LYS A 509 -40.46 -3.77 -6.10
CA LYS A 509 -41.80 -3.73 -6.67
C LYS A 509 -41.80 -2.76 -7.84
N LYS A 510 -41.87 -3.29 -9.08
CA LYS A 510 -41.90 -2.40 -10.28
C LYS A 510 -43.16 -1.52 -10.18
N TRP A 511 -42.95 -0.22 -10.30
CA TRP A 511 -44.07 0.71 -10.35
C TRP A 511 -44.81 0.48 -11.67
N ILE A 512 -46.05 -0.01 -11.59
CA ILE A 512 -46.94 -0.11 -12.75
C ILE A 512 -47.70 1.22 -12.78
N PRO A 513 -47.48 2.09 -13.82
CA PRO A 513 -48.27 3.31 -13.95
C PRO A 513 -49.75 2.95 -14.01
N PRO A 514 -50.62 3.69 -13.32
CA PRO A 514 -52.05 3.46 -13.43
C PRO A 514 -52.42 3.52 -14.92
N GLN A 515 -53.10 2.48 -15.42
CA GLN A 515 -53.64 2.46 -16.79
C GLN A 515 -54.56 3.64 -16.92
N SER A 516 -54.20 4.64 -17.74
CA SER A 516 -54.99 5.81 -18.06
C SER A 516 -56.21 5.47 -18.89
#